data_698c9d0ee90e527b67cb8383b871f03a
#
_entry.id   698c9d0ee90e527b67cb8383b871f03a
#
_cell.length_a   1.000
_cell.length_b   1.000
_cell.length_c   1.000
_cell.angle_alpha   90.00
_cell.angle_beta   90.00
_cell.angle_gamma   90.00
#
_symmetry.space_group_name_H-M   'P 1'
#
loop_
_entity.id
_entity.type
_entity.pdbx_description
1 polymer ?
#
loop_
_entity_poly.entity_id
_entity_poly.type
_entity_poly.pdbx_seq_one_letter_code
_entity_poly.pdbx_strand_id
1 'polypeptide(L)'
;MSEVEPHKLKEVLEAANSAPSAGNLKAREIKVVKDLGTKKALVKAALGQDFIAEASVVLVFFALPEKSGRKYGERGRKLYAIQDATIFASFAWLQAVDLRLSCCWVGAFDDEKVKEILKTPSDWQPIAILPIGYSAE
;
A
#
# COMPACT_ATOMS: atom_id res chain seq x y z
N MET A 1 -20.96 -4.01 7.69
CA MET A 1 -20.11 -4.25 6.53
C MET A 1 -19.38 -5.58 6.66
N SER A 2 -19.35 -6.36 5.58
CA SER A 2 -18.70 -7.67 5.62
C SER A 2 -17.18 -7.53 5.62
N GLU A 3 -16.51 -8.39 6.37
CA GLU A 3 -15.05 -8.43 6.36
C GLU A 3 -14.54 -9.13 5.10
N VAL A 4 -13.36 -8.71 4.66
CA VAL A 4 -12.67 -9.40 3.56
C VAL A 4 -12.17 -10.75 4.08
N GLU A 5 -12.53 -11.81 3.39
CA GLU A 5 -12.14 -13.17 3.77
C GLU A 5 -10.61 -13.31 3.70
N PRO A 6 -10.01 -14.03 4.65
CA PRO A 6 -8.54 -14.21 4.65
C PRO A 6 -7.98 -14.77 3.35
N HIS A 7 -8.70 -15.69 2.68
CA HIS A 7 -8.23 -16.26 1.41
C HIS A 7 -8.19 -15.23 0.28
N LYS A 8 -9.12 -14.26 0.29
CA LYS A 8 -9.12 -13.19 -0.71
C LYS A 8 -7.98 -12.21 -0.47
N LEU A 9 -7.74 -11.85 0.79
CA LEU A 9 -6.59 -11.01 1.12
C LEU A 9 -5.29 -11.68 0.69
N LYS A 10 -5.16 -12.98 0.94
CA LYS A 10 -3.99 -13.74 0.52
C LYS A 10 -3.79 -13.66 -1.00
N GLU A 11 -4.87 -13.83 -1.78
CA GLU A 11 -4.80 -13.72 -3.24
C GLU A 11 -4.37 -12.33 -3.70
N VAL A 12 -4.87 -11.28 -3.03
CA VAL A 12 -4.46 -9.90 -3.33
C VAL A 12 -2.95 -9.71 -3.10
N LEU A 13 -2.45 -10.20 -1.97
CA LEU A 13 -1.04 -10.09 -1.64
C LEU A 13 -0.14 -10.92 -2.58
N GLU A 14 -0.59 -12.11 -2.97
CA GLU A 14 0.13 -12.95 -3.93
C GLU A 14 0.21 -12.27 -5.31
N ALA A 15 -0.89 -11.68 -5.76
CA ALA A 15 -0.91 -10.94 -7.02
C ALA A 15 0.04 -9.75 -6.98
N ALA A 16 0.03 -9.00 -5.88
CA ALA A 16 0.95 -7.88 -5.70
C ALA A 16 2.41 -8.35 -5.80
N ASN A 17 2.74 -9.47 -5.14
CA ASN A 17 4.10 -10.01 -5.13
C ASN A 17 4.55 -10.54 -6.49
N SER A 18 3.64 -10.77 -7.43
CA SER A 18 4.01 -11.17 -8.80
C SER A 18 4.40 -9.98 -9.68
N ALA A 19 4.24 -8.75 -9.20
CA ALA A 19 4.55 -7.56 -9.96
C ALA A 19 6.05 -7.47 -10.31
N PRO A 20 6.39 -6.98 -11.52
CA PRO A 20 7.79 -6.80 -11.90
C PRO A 20 8.44 -5.69 -11.10
N SER A 21 9.77 -5.70 -11.08
CA SER A 21 10.55 -4.64 -10.47
C SER A 21 11.86 -4.45 -11.20
N ALA A 22 12.44 -3.26 -11.13
CA ALA A 22 13.70 -2.96 -11.79
C ALA A 22 14.81 -3.89 -11.27
N GLY A 23 15.43 -4.62 -12.17
CA GLY A 23 16.48 -5.59 -11.82
C GLY A 23 16.01 -6.73 -10.92
N ASN A 24 14.70 -6.93 -10.80
CA ASN A 24 14.08 -7.90 -9.89
C ASN A 24 14.49 -7.68 -8.42
N LEU A 25 14.77 -6.43 -8.06
CA LEU A 25 15.22 -6.08 -6.72
C LEU A 25 14.08 -5.97 -5.71
N LYS A 26 12.85 -5.83 -6.21
CA LYS A 26 11.66 -5.72 -5.35
C LYS A 26 11.80 -4.61 -4.30
N ALA A 27 12.12 -3.40 -4.77
CA ALA A 27 12.35 -2.24 -3.91
C ALA A 27 11.02 -1.64 -3.42
N ARG A 28 10.20 -2.47 -2.81
CA ARG A 28 8.86 -2.15 -2.34
C ARG A 28 8.50 -2.98 -1.12
N GLU A 29 7.57 -2.48 -0.34
CA GLU A 29 7.07 -3.19 0.83
C GLU A 29 5.61 -2.81 1.08
N ILE A 30 4.90 -3.64 1.83
CA ILE A 30 3.49 -3.44 2.14
C ILE A 30 3.26 -3.63 3.64
N LYS A 31 2.38 -2.79 4.21
CA LYS A 31 1.87 -2.99 5.57
C LYS A 31 0.38 -3.26 5.48
N VAL A 32 -0.08 -4.28 6.18
CA VAL A 32 -1.49 -4.67 6.24
C VAL A 32 -2.05 -4.18 7.57
N VAL A 33 -3.09 -3.34 7.51
CA VAL A 33 -3.69 -2.73 8.69
C VAL A 33 -5.14 -3.19 8.83
N LYS A 34 -5.45 -3.79 9.97
CA LYS A 34 -6.81 -4.29 10.27
C LYS A 34 -7.42 -3.62 11.50
N ASP A 35 -6.60 -3.18 12.46
CA ASP A 35 -7.13 -2.62 13.70
C ASP A 35 -7.69 -1.21 13.50
N LEU A 36 -8.79 -0.94 14.16
CA LEU A 36 -9.52 0.31 14.00
C LEU A 36 -8.69 1.52 14.45
N GLY A 37 -7.94 1.39 15.52
CA GLY A 37 -7.12 2.49 16.05
C GLY A 37 -6.11 2.98 15.03
N THR A 38 -5.38 2.07 14.39
CA THR A 38 -4.40 2.41 13.36
C THR A 38 -5.09 3.00 12.12
N LYS A 39 -6.23 2.42 11.71
CA LYS A 39 -6.98 2.96 10.58
C LYS A 39 -7.44 4.40 10.84
N LYS A 40 -7.90 4.70 12.05
CA LYS A 40 -8.31 6.06 12.42
C LYS A 40 -7.12 7.04 12.43
N ALA A 41 -5.96 6.57 12.86
CA ALA A 41 -4.75 7.38 12.81
C ALA A 41 -4.38 7.70 11.35
N LEU A 42 -4.52 6.73 10.45
CA LEU A 42 -4.27 6.93 9.02
C LEU A 42 -5.27 7.92 8.40
N VAL A 43 -6.52 7.93 8.86
CA VAL A 43 -7.50 8.93 8.42
C VAL A 43 -6.97 10.33 8.68
N LYS A 44 -6.45 10.57 9.88
CA LYS A 44 -5.90 11.88 10.24
C LYS A 44 -4.68 12.24 9.40
N ALA A 45 -3.79 11.27 9.15
CA ALA A 45 -2.62 11.47 8.30
C ALA A 45 -3.01 11.73 6.84
N ALA A 46 -4.17 11.25 6.42
CA ALA A 46 -4.68 11.33 5.05
C ALA A 46 -5.78 12.36 4.89
N LEU A 47 -5.61 13.53 5.49
CA LEU A 47 -6.49 14.69 5.32
C LEU A 47 -7.95 14.43 5.70
N GLY A 48 -8.20 13.56 6.66
CA GLY A 48 -9.54 13.28 7.14
C GLY A 48 -10.39 12.39 6.23
N GLN A 49 -9.77 11.58 5.39
CA GLN A 49 -10.50 10.68 4.50
C GLN A 49 -11.08 9.50 5.28
N ASP A 50 -12.28 9.67 5.80
CA ASP A 50 -12.93 8.77 6.76
C ASP A 50 -13.14 7.34 6.24
N PHE A 51 -13.32 7.17 4.93
CA PHE A 51 -13.55 5.84 4.35
C PHE A 51 -12.38 4.87 4.61
N ILE A 52 -11.20 5.37 4.93
CA ILE A 52 -10.06 4.52 5.31
C ILE A 52 -10.41 3.70 6.56
N ALA A 53 -11.06 4.32 7.54
CA ALA A 53 -11.42 3.64 8.78
C ALA A 53 -12.61 2.70 8.61
N GLU A 54 -13.43 2.90 7.58
CA GLU A 54 -14.59 2.08 7.29
C GLU A 54 -14.25 0.78 6.54
N ALA A 55 -13.10 0.75 5.90
CA ALA A 55 -12.66 -0.42 5.14
C ALA A 55 -12.31 -1.59 6.05
N SER A 56 -12.59 -2.80 5.56
CA SER A 56 -12.27 -4.03 6.28
C SER A 56 -10.75 -4.16 6.52
N VAL A 57 -9.96 -3.85 5.51
CA VAL A 57 -8.50 -3.92 5.58
C VAL A 57 -7.91 -2.74 4.80
N VAL A 58 -6.79 -2.23 5.27
CA VAL A 58 -6.08 -1.13 4.61
C VAL A 58 -4.67 -1.60 4.28
N LEU A 59 -4.29 -1.46 3.02
CA LEU A 59 -2.95 -1.80 2.57
C LEU A 59 -2.18 -0.50 2.35
N VAL A 60 -0.98 -0.41 2.93
CA VAL A 60 -0.12 0.76 2.74
C VAL A 60 1.14 0.31 2.03
N PHE A 61 1.43 0.94 0.91
CA PHE A 61 2.52 0.56 0.02
C PHE A 61 3.67 1.55 0.12
N PHE A 62 4.89 1.00 0.21
CA PHE A 62 6.11 1.78 0.38
C PHE A 62 7.10 1.47 -0.72
N ALA A 63 7.79 2.51 -1.19
CA ALA A 63 9.01 2.36 -1.99
C ALA A 63 10.20 2.25 -1.04
N LEU A 64 11.20 1.47 -1.45
CA LEU A 64 12.45 1.32 -0.72
C LEU A 64 13.58 1.92 -1.55
N PRO A 65 13.76 3.25 -1.52
CA PRO A 65 14.73 3.92 -2.39
C PRO A 65 16.14 3.38 -2.31
N GLU A 66 16.63 3.07 -1.11
CA GLU A 66 18.00 2.60 -0.93
C GLU A 66 18.22 1.20 -1.51
N LYS A 67 17.19 0.36 -1.52
CA LYS A 67 17.27 -0.99 -2.08
C LYS A 67 17.51 -0.93 -3.59
N SER A 68 16.83 -0.04 -4.29
CA SER A 68 17.03 0.17 -5.73
C SER A 68 18.31 0.99 -6.00
N GLY A 69 18.58 1.97 -5.14
CA GLY A 69 19.72 2.87 -5.28
C GLY A 69 21.07 2.18 -5.19
N ARG A 70 21.18 1.10 -4.43
CA ARG A 70 22.43 0.35 -4.34
C ARG A 70 22.93 -0.14 -5.70
N LYS A 71 22.01 -0.46 -6.60
CA LYS A 71 22.36 -0.92 -7.95
C LYS A 71 22.29 0.21 -8.98
N TYR A 72 21.26 1.05 -8.91
CA TYR A 72 20.97 2.03 -9.96
C TYR A 72 21.24 3.49 -9.57
N GLY A 73 21.76 3.74 -8.36
CA GLY A 73 22.07 5.10 -7.91
C GLY A 73 20.83 5.97 -7.84
N GLU A 74 20.96 7.23 -8.23
CA GLU A 74 19.87 8.20 -8.15
C GLU A 74 18.63 7.82 -8.94
N ARG A 75 18.82 7.21 -10.11
CA ARG A 75 17.66 6.78 -10.91
C ARG A 75 16.87 5.71 -10.19
N GLY A 76 17.54 4.80 -9.47
CA GLY A 76 16.88 3.80 -8.64
C GLY A 76 16.10 4.45 -7.49
N ARG A 77 16.74 5.38 -6.79
CA ARG A 77 16.11 6.05 -5.64
C ARG A 77 14.93 6.92 -6.03
N LYS A 78 15.08 7.70 -7.09
CA LYS A 78 14.08 8.73 -7.47
C LYS A 78 13.02 8.25 -8.42
N LEU A 79 13.26 7.16 -9.15
CA LEU A 79 12.32 6.67 -10.15
C LEU A 79 11.97 5.21 -9.97
N TYR A 80 12.96 4.30 -10.02
CA TYR A 80 12.66 2.86 -10.05
C TYR A 80 11.97 2.36 -8.79
N ALA A 81 12.38 2.82 -7.61
CA ALA A 81 11.74 2.40 -6.36
C ALA A 81 10.27 2.84 -6.31
N ILE A 82 10.00 4.05 -6.77
CA ILE A 82 8.62 4.58 -6.83
C ILE A 82 7.79 3.75 -7.81
N GLN A 83 8.34 3.45 -8.98
CA GLN A 83 7.66 2.62 -9.97
C GLN A 83 7.42 1.22 -9.44
N ASP A 84 8.40 0.61 -8.77
CA ASP A 84 8.27 -0.72 -8.17
C ASP A 84 7.08 -0.77 -7.21
N ALA A 85 6.98 0.21 -6.32
CA ALA A 85 5.88 0.27 -5.35
C ALA A 85 4.53 0.57 -5.99
N THR A 86 4.52 1.44 -7.00
CA THR A 86 3.30 1.81 -7.73
C THR A 86 2.74 0.63 -8.52
N ILE A 87 3.60 -0.11 -9.20
CA ILE A 87 3.20 -1.30 -9.95
C ILE A 87 2.69 -2.38 -8.98
N PHE A 88 3.39 -2.57 -7.87
CA PHE A 88 3.03 -3.49 -6.81
C PHE A 88 1.60 -3.20 -6.30
N ALA A 89 1.32 -1.94 -5.98
CA ALA A 89 0.00 -1.51 -5.54
C ALA A 89 -1.07 -1.69 -6.63
N SER A 90 -0.71 -1.45 -7.89
CA SER A 90 -1.62 -1.62 -9.03
C SER A 90 -2.02 -3.08 -9.23
N PHE A 91 -1.09 -4.01 -9.04
CA PHE A 91 -1.39 -5.45 -9.11
C PHE A 91 -2.33 -5.86 -7.98
N ALA A 92 -2.12 -5.32 -6.78
CA ALA A 92 -3.05 -5.55 -5.67
C ALA A 92 -4.45 -5.03 -6.01
N TRP A 93 -4.53 -3.84 -6.56
CA TRP A 93 -5.80 -3.23 -7.00
C TRP A 93 -6.53 -4.13 -7.99
N LEU A 94 -5.85 -4.56 -9.04
CA LEU A 94 -6.46 -5.39 -10.08
C LEU A 94 -7.00 -6.70 -9.53
N GLN A 95 -6.27 -7.35 -8.64
CA GLN A 95 -6.72 -8.59 -8.04
C GLN A 95 -7.92 -8.37 -7.12
N ALA A 96 -7.93 -7.26 -6.37
CA ALA A 96 -9.08 -6.91 -5.53
C ALA A 96 -10.35 -6.74 -6.38
N VAL A 97 -10.23 -6.04 -7.50
CA VAL A 97 -11.35 -5.85 -8.43
C VAL A 97 -11.82 -7.18 -9.01
N ASP A 98 -10.90 -8.05 -9.38
CA ASP A 98 -11.24 -9.38 -9.90
C ASP A 98 -12.01 -10.21 -8.88
N LEU A 99 -11.71 -10.04 -7.61
CA LEU A 99 -12.38 -10.72 -6.50
C LEU A 99 -13.66 -10.01 -6.05
N ARG A 100 -14.09 -9.00 -6.80
CA ARG A 100 -15.30 -8.20 -6.53
C ARG A 100 -15.22 -7.41 -5.22
N LEU A 101 -14.02 -7.06 -4.83
CA LEU A 101 -13.79 -6.15 -3.70
C LEU A 101 -13.76 -4.72 -4.23
N SER A 102 -14.13 -3.79 -3.36
CA SER A 102 -14.02 -2.37 -3.66
C SER A 102 -12.73 -1.83 -3.03
N CYS A 103 -12.06 -0.96 -3.75
CA CYS A 103 -10.87 -0.30 -3.23
C CYS A 103 -10.79 1.15 -3.72
N CYS A 104 -10.02 1.95 -3.02
CA CYS A 104 -9.79 3.34 -3.37
C CYS A 104 -8.30 3.62 -3.32
N TRP A 105 -7.81 4.44 -4.24
CA TRP A 105 -6.40 4.85 -4.26
C TRP A 105 -6.25 6.15 -3.52
N VAL A 106 -5.59 6.13 -2.36
CA VAL A 106 -5.33 7.33 -1.58
C VAL A 106 -3.86 7.71 -1.76
N GLY A 107 -3.64 8.88 -2.36
CA GLY A 107 -2.29 9.40 -2.60
C GLY A 107 -1.98 10.68 -1.84
N ALA A 108 -2.99 11.30 -1.21
CA ALA A 108 -2.81 12.55 -0.46
C ALA A 108 -2.76 12.27 1.03
N PHE A 109 -1.57 12.32 1.61
CA PHE A 109 -1.34 12.08 3.03
C PHE A 109 0.01 12.68 3.44
N ASP A 110 0.19 12.80 4.75
CA ASP A 110 1.45 13.26 5.33
C ASP A 110 2.38 12.05 5.47
N ASP A 111 3.45 12.02 4.69
CA ASP A 111 4.41 10.90 4.65
C ASP A 111 5.01 10.59 6.02
N GLU A 112 5.44 11.61 6.75
CA GLU A 112 6.09 11.41 8.03
C GLU A 112 5.14 10.82 9.07
N LYS A 113 3.89 11.27 9.07
CA LYS A 113 2.87 10.73 9.97
C LYS A 113 2.57 9.26 9.66
N VAL A 114 2.46 8.89 8.39
CA VAL A 114 2.23 7.50 7.99
C VAL A 114 3.37 6.62 8.47
N LYS A 115 4.62 7.05 8.27
CA LYS A 115 5.78 6.29 8.73
C LYS A 115 5.80 6.13 10.25
N GLU A 116 5.45 7.18 10.97
CA GLU A 116 5.39 7.18 12.43
C GLU A 116 4.30 6.23 12.94
N ILE A 117 3.10 6.30 12.37
CA ILE A 117 1.97 5.43 12.73
C ILE A 117 2.32 3.96 12.53
N LEU A 118 2.93 3.62 11.41
CA LEU A 118 3.24 2.24 11.04
C LEU A 118 4.61 1.77 11.51
N LYS A 119 5.38 2.67 12.12
CA LYS A 119 6.71 2.36 12.69
C LYS A 119 7.66 1.77 11.66
N THR A 120 7.69 2.36 10.47
CA THR A 120 8.55 1.91 9.39
C THR A 120 9.91 2.60 9.46
N PRO A 121 10.95 2.02 8.82
CA PRO A 121 12.24 2.69 8.71
C PRO A 121 12.12 4.06 8.05
N SER A 122 13.00 4.99 8.43
CA SER A 122 12.93 6.38 7.96
C SER A 122 13.17 6.52 6.46
N ASP A 123 13.89 5.59 5.85
CA ASP A 123 14.19 5.61 4.41
C ASP A 123 13.09 4.97 3.54
N TRP A 124 12.04 4.42 4.14
CA TRP A 124 10.88 3.92 3.39
C TRP A 124 10.01 5.11 3.00
N GLN A 125 9.54 5.12 1.76
CA GLN A 125 8.70 6.20 1.26
C GLN A 125 7.28 5.70 1.02
N PRO A 126 6.28 6.20 1.75
CA PRO A 126 4.89 5.79 1.49
C PRO A 126 4.45 6.28 0.11
N ILE A 127 3.82 5.41 -0.65
CA ILE A 127 3.39 5.71 -2.02
C ILE A 127 1.88 5.80 -2.12
N ALA A 128 1.16 4.84 -1.52
CA ALA A 128 -0.29 4.79 -1.63
C ALA A 128 -0.90 4.05 -0.45
N ILE A 129 -2.11 4.44 -0.11
CA ILE A 129 -2.95 3.75 0.86
C ILE A 129 -4.16 3.20 0.09
N LEU A 130 -4.39 1.90 0.17
CA LEU A 130 -5.51 1.22 -0.47
C LEU A 130 -6.46 0.63 0.59
N PRO A 131 -7.51 1.34 0.96
CA PRO A 131 -8.60 0.72 1.72
C PRO A 131 -9.31 -0.30 0.83
N ILE A 132 -9.56 -1.48 1.36
CA ILE A 132 -10.21 -2.57 0.64
C ILE A 132 -11.37 -3.11 1.46
N GLY A 133 -12.49 -3.35 0.81
CA GLY A 133 -13.66 -3.90 1.45
C GLY A 133 -14.73 -4.25 0.45
N TYR A 134 -15.91 -4.58 0.94
CA TYR A 134 -17.07 -4.78 0.10
C TYR A 134 -17.84 -3.48 -0.02
N SER A 135 -18.43 -3.27 -1.20
CA SER A 135 -19.31 -2.13 -1.41
C SER A 135 -20.53 -2.24 -0.48
N ALA A 136 -21.04 -1.09 -0.04
CA ALA A 136 -22.22 -1.01 0.83
C ALA A 136 -23.53 -1.35 0.11
N GLU A 137 -23.49 -1.55 -1.19
CA GLU A 137 -24.69 -1.89 -1.98
C GLU A 137 -25.11 -3.33 -1.85
#